data_5afb641b8c6d7ff9d5de06f7ae01de63
#
_entry.id   5afb641b8c6d7ff9d5de06f7ae01de63
#
_cell.length_a   1.000
_cell.length_b   1.000
_cell.length_c   1.000
_cell.angle_alpha   90.00
_cell.angle_beta   90.00
_cell.angle_gamma   90.00
#
_symmetry.space_group_name_H-M   'P 1'
#
loop_
_entity.id
_entity.type
_entity.pdbx_description
1 polymer ?
#
loop_
_entity_poly.entity_id
_entity_poly.type
_entity_poly.pdbx_seq_one_letter_code
_entity_poly.pdbx_strand_id
1 'polypeptide(L)'
;WQKESAIEWCFAQGANRIAKLYHYKNRHAAMGSIAGYRWGEWGYQETPFHLRLGNQPEAQIWINHPGETLHGGFGRPSYWGGCGTLPRVQQYRGLAVLTFNLHADQPDFTHAWLPQSQFDEVVISGQRAAVRSGDGMALLVGNQPFETVNTGPTRGCEIRLNGQQTRWLVRINDRVDSSLETFSACFSDLTMMQHDDGSIEVNDPQYGTVRFLADGRVSAENRTLDPQQWSVVGSSRELPL
;
A
#
# COMPACT_ATOMS: atom_id res chain seq x y z
N TRP A 1 7.00 -16.86 -14.19
CA TRP A 1 5.57 -17.06 -13.96
C TRP A 1 4.78 -16.64 -15.20
N GLN A 2 4.19 -17.60 -15.90
CA GLN A 2 3.40 -17.32 -17.10
C GLN A 2 1.92 -17.74 -16.94
N LYS A 3 1.41 -17.79 -15.71
CA LYS A 3 0.00 -18.15 -15.51
C LYS A 3 -0.91 -16.93 -15.68
N GLU A 4 -2.04 -17.12 -16.33
CA GLU A 4 -3.14 -16.15 -16.47
C GLU A 4 -3.99 -16.05 -15.18
N SER A 5 -3.44 -16.43 -14.04
CA SER A 5 -4.10 -16.42 -12.74
C SER A 5 -3.31 -15.61 -11.74
N ALA A 6 -4.01 -15.02 -10.77
CA ALA A 6 -3.39 -14.43 -9.60
C ALA A 6 -3.35 -15.43 -8.44
N ILE A 7 -2.42 -15.22 -7.52
CA ILE A 7 -2.35 -15.96 -6.26
C ILE A 7 -2.60 -14.99 -5.11
N GLU A 8 -3.54 -15.36 -4.28
CA GLU A 8 -3.78 -14.75 -2.97
C GLU A 8 -3.27 -15.71 -1.90
N TRP A 9 -2.51 -15.20 -0.95
CA TRP A 9 -1.96 -15.99 0.14
C TRP A 9 -2.03 -15.23 1.46
N CYS A 10 -2.67 -15.86 2.47
CA CYS A 10 -2.87 -15.32 3.81
C CYS A 10 -2.27 -16.27 4.84
N PHE A 11 -1.49 -15.76 5.79
CA PHE A 11 -0.90 -16.57 6.85
C PHE A 11 -0.52 -15.72 8.07
N ALA A 12 -0.31 -16.38 9.21
CA ALA A 12 0.18 -15.77 10.43
C ALA A 12 1.62 -16.20 10.71
N GLN A 13 2.46 -15.27 11.16
CA GLN A 13 3.87 -15.55 11.43
C GLN A 13 4.33 -14.84 12.70
N GLY A 14 5.50 -15.26 13.20
CA GLY A 14 6.14 -14.69 14.38
C GLY A 14 5.62 -15.27 15.71
N ALA A 15 6.24 -14.85 16.81
CA ALA A 15 5.83 -15.23 18.14
C ALA A 15 4.36 -14.86 18.36
N ASN A 16 3.58 -15.77 18.95
CA ASN A 16 2.14 -15.58 19.19
C ASN A 16 1.31 -15.29 17.93
N ARG A 17 1.82 -15.59 16.74
CA ARG A 17 1.14 -15.32 15.46
C ARG A 17 0.75 -13.84 15.29
N ILE A 18 1.59 -12.94 15.74
CA ILE A 18 1.29 -11.51 15.79
C ILE A 18 1.25 -10.85 14.41
N ALA A 19 2.07 -11.29 13.45
CA ALA A 19 2.06 -10.77 12.09
C ALA A 19 1.07 -11.54 11.22
N LYS A 20 0.07 -10.85 10.71
CA LYS A 20 -0.96 -11.37 9.80
C LYS A 20 -0.64 -10.89 8.39
N LEU A 21 -0.02 -11.75 7.59
CA LEU A 21 0.47 -11.39 6.27
C LEU A 21 -0.55 -11.73 5.19
N TYR A 22 -0.71 -10.79 4.28
CA TYR A 22 -1.51 -10.95 3.07
C TYR A 22 -0.65 -10.65 1.86
N HIS A 23 -0.56 -11.60 0.93
CA HIS A 23 0.12 -11.42 -0.34
C HIS A 23 -0.85 -11.63 -1.49
N TYR A 24 -0.77 -10.73 -2.45
CA TYR A 24 -1.43 -10.86 -3.74
C TYR A 24 -0.40 -10.70 -4.85
N LYS A 25 -0.35 -11.65 -5.75
CA LYS A 25 0.57 -11.64 -6.88
C LYS A 25 -0.14 -12.09 -8.13
N ASN A 26 -0.04 -11.28 -9.16
CA ASN A 26 -0.37 -11.65 -10.53
C ASN A 26 0.90 -11.63 -11.41
N ARG A 27 0.76 -11.77 -12.73
CA ARG A 27 1.91 -11.76 -13.65
C ARG A 27 2.58 -10.39 -13.77
N HIS A 28 1.90 -9.30 -13.39
CA HIS A 28 2.35 -7.92 -13.60
C HIS A 28 2.85 -7.23 -12.34
N ALA A 29 2.35 -7.65 -11.19
CA ALA A 29 2.63 -7.00 -9.93
C ALA A 29 2.56 -7.98 -8.74
N ALA A 30 3.22 -7.61 -7.65
CA ALA A 30 3.12 -8.27 -6.37
C ALA A 30 2.95 -7.24 -5.27
N MET A 31 1.95 -7.44 -4.41
CA MET A 31 1.64 -6.57 -3.26
C MET A 31 1.56 -7.42 -2.01
N GLY A 32 2.25 -6.99 -0.95
CA GLY A 32 2.25 -7.64 0.35
C GLY A 32 1.98 -6.66 1.47
N SER A 33 1.23 -7.10 2.47
CA SER A 33 0.91 -6.31 3.64
C SER A 33 0.93 -7.13 4.92
N ILE A 34 1.11 -6.44 6.05
CA ILE A 34 0.90 -6.98 7.40
C ILE A 34 -0.35 -6.30 7.96
N ALA A 35 -1.43 -7.08 8.09
CA ALA A 35 -2.73 -6.56 8.46
C ALA A 35 -2.74 -6.09 9.93
N GLY A 36 -3.00 -4.80 10.15
CA GLY A 36 -3.22 -4.21 11.46
C GLY A 36 -2.11 -4.43 12.50
N TYR A 37 -0.90 -4.70 12.05
CA TYR A 37 0.23 -5.04 12.93
C TYR A 37 0.60 -3.89 13.86
N ARG A 38 0.35 -4.07 15.15
CA ARG A 38 0.70 -3.09 16.19
C ARG A 38 0.31 -1.65 15.83
N TRP A 39 -0.85 -1.48 15.22
CA TRP A 39 -1.31 -0.20 14.70
C TRP A 39 -1.24 0.92 15.74
N GLY A 40 -0.64 2.04 15.35
CA GLY A 40 -0.46 3.22 16.17
C GLY A 40 0.74 3.15 17.12
N GLU A 41 1.39 1.99 17.28
CA GLU A 41 2.59 1.87 18.09
C GLU A 41 3.83 2.33 17.31
N TRP A 42 4.87 2.66 18.06
CA TRP A 42 6.20 2.89 17.50
C TRP A 42 6.78 1.59 16.97
N GLY A 43 7.14 1.58 15.68
CA GLY A 43 7.80 0.46 15.04
C GLY A 43 9.32 0.55 15.14
N TYR A 44 10.00 -0.39 14.48
CA TYR A 44 11.47 -0.42 14.38
C TYR A 44 11.89 -0.59 12.92
N GLN A 45 12.08 -1.83 12.47
CA GLN A 45 12.52 -2.13 11.10
C GLN A 45 11.41 -2.77 10.24
N GLU A 46 10.19 -2.78 10.76
CA GLU A 46 9.04 -3.31 10.04
C GLU A 46 8.64 -2.40 8.90
N THR A 47 8.41 -2.98 7.74
CA THR A 47 7.80 -2.33 6.58
C THR A 47 6.46 -3.02 6.30
N PRO A 48 5.35 -2.50 6.85
CA PRO A 48 4.06 -3.21 6.82
C PRO A 48 3.42 -3.33 5.45
N PHE A 49 3.90 -2.58 4.46
CA PHE A 49 3.37 -2.58 3.10
C PHE A 49 4.49 -2.47 2.07
N HIS A 50 4.40 -3.32 1.06
CA HIS A 50 5.36 -3.34 -0.05
C HIS A 50 4.68 -3.73 -1.36
N LEU A 51 5.06 -3.07 -2.43
CA LEU A 51 4.59 -3.29 -3.78
C LEU A 51 5.79 -3.38 -4.73
N ARG A 52 5.72 -4.31 -5.69
CA ARG A 52 6.66 -4.42 -6.80
C ARG A 52 5.90 -4.53 -8.12
N LEU A 53 6.35 -3.81 -9.14
CA LEU A 53 5.77 -3.80 -10.47
C LEU A 53 6.70 -4.44 -11.52
N GLY A 54 6.08 -5.09 -12.47
CA GLY A 54 6.78 -5.67 -13.63
C GLY A 54 7.88 -6.66 -13.24
N ASN A 55 8.87 -6.77 -14.11
CA ASN A 55 10.02 -7.66 -13.93
C ASN A 55 11.27 -6.94 -13.44
N GLN A 56 11.21 -5.62 -13.22
CA GLN A 56 12.33 -4.82 -12.73
C GLN A 56 12.43 -4.91 -11.22
N PRO A 57 13.54 -5.38 -10.63
CA PRO A 57 13.69 -5.50 -9.19
C PRO A 57 13.56 -4.17 -8.44
N GLU A 58 13.97 -3.08 -9.08
CA GLU A 58 14.02 -1.73 -8.53
C GLU A 58 12.67 -1.00 -8.59
N ALA A 59 11.73 -1.46 -9.42
CA ALA A 59 10.38 -0.88 -9.53
C ALA A 59 9.52 -1.27 -8.32
N GLN A 60 9.89 -0.72 -7.16
CA GLN A 60 9.30 -1.02 -5.86
C GLN A 60 8.75 0.24 -5.20
N ILE A 61 7.66 0.07 -4.47
CA ILE A 61 7.06 1.12 -3.66
C ILE A 61 6.80 0.55 -2.26
N TRP A 62 7.18 1.28 -1.24
CA TRP A 62 6.74 1.06 0.14
C TRP A 62 6.31 2.38 0.75
N ILE A 63 5.42 2.32 1.73
CA ILE A 63 4.82 3.49 2.35
C ILE A 63 5.06 3.39 3.84
N ASN A 64 5.75 4.38 4.40
CA ASN A 64 6.16 4.41 5.78
C ASN A 64 5.85 5.77 6.44
N HIS A 65 6.01 5.80 7.76
CA HIS A 65 6.24 7.00 8.55
C HIS A 65 7.70 7.01 8.99
N PRO A 66 8.48 8.08 8.73
CA PRO A 66 9.89 8.10 9.12
C PRO A 66 10.03 8.15 10.65
N GLY A 67 10.93 7.34 11.21
CA GLY A 67 11.31 7.46 12.61
C GLY A 67 12.38 8.52 12.84
N GLU A 68 13.35 8.57 11.93
CA GLU A 68 14.40 9.59 11.88
C GLU A 68 14.09 10.58 10.74
N THR A 69 14.09 11.86 11.03
CA THR A 69 13.81 12.90 10.02
C THR A 69 15.04 13.29 9.19
N LEU A 70 16.23 13.00 9.72
CA LEU A 70 17.47 13.30 9.01
C LEU A 70 17.82 12.12 8.10
N HIS A 71 17.79 12.33 6.80
CA HIS A 71 18.27 11.35 5.84
C HIS A 71 19.75 11.04 6.10
N GLY A 72 20.06 9.75 6.35
CA GLY A 72 21.40 9.33 6.76
C GLY A 72 21.69 9.44 8.26
N GLY A 73 20.71 9.81 9.07
CA GLY A 73 20.81 9.78 10.55
C GLY A 73 20.91 8.34 11.09
N PHE A 74 21.25 8.23 12.38
CA PHE A 74 21.46 6.95 13.07
C PHE A 74 20.23 6.47 13.87
N GLY A 75 19.11 7.19 13.79
CA GLY A 75 17.85 6.81 14.44
C GLY A 75 17.32 5.44 14.01
N ARG A 76 16.51 4.83 14.88
CA ARG A 76 15.82 3.57 14.60
C ARG A 76 14.35 3.71 14.99
N PRO A 77 13.41 3.53 14.05
CA PRO A 77 13.63 3.31 12.64
C PRO A 77 14.34 4.51 11.97
N SER A 78 15.02 4.25 10.87
CA SER A 78 15.67 5.31 10.10
C SER A 78 14.64 6.01 9.20
N TYR A 79 15.11 6.94 8.37
CA TYR A 79 14.25 7.65 7.42
C TYR A 79 13.49 6.70 6.47
N TRP A 80 14.15 5.65 5.94
CA TRP A 80 13.56 4.66 5.03
C TRP A 80 13.51 3.24 5.59
N GLY A 81 14.35 2.91 6.54
CA GLY A 81 14.46 1.55 7.09
C GLY A 81 13.54 1.35 8.28
N GLY A 82 12.34 0.89 8.02
CA GLY A 82 11.31 0.65 9.02
C GLY A 82 10.22 1.72 9.05
N CYS A 83 9.42 1.70 10.08
CA CYS A 83 8.28 2.59 10.23
C CYS A 83 8.22 3.16 11.66
N GLY A 84 8.14 4.46 11.81
CA GLY A 84 7.99 5.14 13.10
C GLY A 84 6.63 4.80 13.73
N THR A 85 5.58 5.49 13.36
CA THR A 85 4.22 5.06 13.73
C THR A 85 3.72 4.02 12.74
N LEU A 86 3.38 2.85 13.24
CA LEU A 86 2.90 1.73 12.43
C LEU A 86 1.49 2.00 11.91
N PRO A 87 1.23 1.84 10.60
CA PRO A 87 -0.10 2.02 10.02
C PRO A 87 -1.03 0.84 10.30
N ARG A 88 -2.32 1.08 10.22
CA ARG A 88 -3.27 0.01 9.94
C ARG A 88 -3.26 -0.24 8.44
N VAL A 89 -2.81 -1.42 8.03
CA VAL A 89 -2.88 -1.85 6.64
C VAL A 89 -3.99 -2.87 6.48
N GLN A 90 -4.83 -2.68 5.48
CA GLN A 90 -5.88 -3.62 5.11
C GLN A 90 -5.82 -3.81 3.60
N GLN A 91 -5.89 -5.04 3.15
CA GLN A 91 -5.71 -5.38 1.73
C GLN A 91 -6.78 -6.37 1.28
N TYR A 92 -7.27 -6.16 0.07
CA TYR A 92 -8.11 -7.10 -0.68
C TYR A 92 -7.57 -7.23 -2.11
N ARG A 93 -7.02 -8.40 -2.43
CA ARG A 93 -6.36 -8.62 -3.73
C ARG A 93 -5.34 -7.52 -4.05
N GLY A 94 -5.49 -6.87 -5.21
CA GLY A 94 -4.66 -5.77 -5.68
C GLY A 94 -5.05 -4.39 -5.17
N LEU A 95 -5.85 -4.29 -4.13
CA LEU A 95 -6.30 -3.04 -3.51
C LEU A 95 -5.90 -3.02 -2.03
N ALA A 96 -5.23 -1.96 -1.59
CA ALA A 96 -4.86 -1.79 -0.19
C ALA A 96 -5.15 -0.37 0.30
N VAL A 97 -5.50 -0.27 1.59
CA VAL A 97 -5.62 1.00 2.31
C VAL A 97 -4.69 0.99 3.51
N LEU A 98 -3.91 2.07 3.65
CA LEU A 98 -3.05 2.32 4.81
C LEU A 98 -3.57 3.55 5.54
N THR A 99 -3.80 3.42 6.84
CA THR A 99 -4.23 4.53 7.71
C THR A 99 -3.17 4.79 8.76
N PHE A 100 -2.68 6.01 8.82
CA PHE A 100 -1.75 6.49 9.83
C PHE A 100 -2.43 7.51 10.74
N ASN A 101 -2.24 7.35 12.04
CA ASN A 101 -2.59 8.33 13.07
C ASN A 101 -1.29 8.65 13.82
N LEU A 102 -0.64 9.75 13.44
CA LEU A 102 0.66 10.13 13.97
C LEU A 102 0.51 10.87 15.32
N HIS A 103 1.46 10.69 16.20
CA HIS A 103 1.52 11.44 17.47
C HIS A 103 2.09 12.84 17.22
N ALA A 104 1.67 13.80 18.06
CA ALA A 104 1.99 15.21 17.88
C ALA A 104 3.49 15.56 18.03
N ASP A 105 4.25 14.68 18.67
CA ASP A 105 5.69 14.82 18.92
C ASP A 105 6.55 14.15 17.84
N GLN A 106 5.91 13.62 16.81
CA GLN A 106 6.56 12.90 15.72
C GLN A 106 6.52 13.70 14.41
N PRO A 107 7.29 13.32 13.38
CA PRO A 107 7.17 13.90 12.05
C PRO A 107 5.71 13.86 11.57
N ASP A 108 5.21 14.98 11.09
CA ASP A 108 3.82 15.17 10.69
C ASP A 108 3.56 14.84 9.22
N PHE A 109 4.25 13.83 8.70
CA PHE A 109 4.06 13.33 7.34
C PHE A 109 4.29 11.84 7.23
N THR A 110 3.67 11.22 6.25
CA THR A 110 3.99 9.87 5.79
C THR A 110 4.49 9.94 4.35
N HIS A 111 5.33 9.00 3.96
CA HIS A 111 5.97 9.04 2.67
C HIS A 111 5.97 7.70 1.95
N ALA A 112 5.96 7.76 0.62
CA ALA A 112 6.20 6.62 -0.25
C ALA A 112 7.57 6.75 -0.91
N TRP A 113 8.35 5.67 -0.86
CA TRP A 113 9.47 5.48 -1.78
C TRP A 113 8.90 5.23 -3.17
N LEU A 114 9.21 6.13 -4.09
CA LEU A 114 8.76 6.10 -5.47
C LEU A 114 9.87 6.68 -6.35
N PRO A 115 10.95 5.90 -6.62
CA PRO A 115 12.08 6.36 -7.40
C PRO A 115 11.68 6.49 -8.88
N GLN A 116 11.33 7.70 -9.30
CA GLN A 116 10.74 7.95 -10.63
C GLN A 116 11.59 7.42 -11.78
N SER A 117 12.93 7.41 -11.62
CA SER A 117 13.86 6.89 -12.63
C SER A 117 13.86 5.37 -12.78
N GLN A 118 13.19 4.63 -11.90
CA GLN A 118 13.08 3.17 -11.93
C GLN A 118 11.75 2.69 -12.53
N PHE A 119 10.91 3.62 -12.96
CA PHE A 119 9.65 3.33 -13.63
C PHE A 119 9.73 3.83 -15.08
N ASP A 120 9.03 3.15 -15.98
CA ASP A 120 8.94 3.55 -17.38
C ASP A 120 8.13 4.82 -17.54
N GLU A 121 7.14 5.01 -16.67
CA GLU A 121 6.24 6.15 -16.69
C GLU A 121 5.76 6.49 -15.26
N VAL A 122 5.75 7.78 -14.92
CA VAL A 122 5.26 8.30 -13.64
C VAL A 122 4.44 9.57 -13.89
N VAL A 123 3.22 9.59 -13.40
CA VAL A 123 2.33 10.77 -13.45
C VAL A 123 1.85 11.06 -12.04
N ILE A 124 2.18 12.24 -11.51
CA ILE A 124 1.75 12.70 -10.18
C ILE A 124 0.94 13.97 -10.38
N SER A 125 -0.31 13.97 -9.93
CA SER A 125 -1.21 15.11 -10.02
C SER A 125 -2.19 15.15 -8.86
N GLY A 126 -2.16 16.22 -8.08
CA GLY A 126 -3.03 16.38 -6.91
C GLY A 126 -2.89 15.22 -5.93
N GLN A 127 -3.99 14.54 -5.68
CA GLN A 127 -4.06 13.40 -4.75
C GLN A 127 -3.70 12.06 -5.39
N ARG A 128 -3.20 12.03 -6.62
CA ARG A 128 -3.02 10.80 -7.39
C ARG A 128 -1.60 10.69 -7.91
N ALA A 129 -1.04 9.50 -7.83
CA ALA A 129 0.22 9.14 -8.46
C ALA A 129 0.04 7.80 -9.18
N ALA A 130 0.25 7.78 -10.49
CA ALA A 130 0.20 6.59 -11.32
C ALA A 130 1.59 6.25 -11.84
N VAL A 131 1.95 4.96 -11.83
CA VAL A 131 3.27 4.49 -12.24
C VAL A 131 3.16 3.23 -13.09
N ARG A 132 4.12 3.05 -14.01
CA ARG A 132 4.23 1.86 -14.86
C ARG A 132 5.66 1.32 -14.87
N SER A 133 5.78 0.00 -14.82
CA SER A 133 7.01 -0.73 -15.11
C SER A 133 6.67 -2.00 -15.90
N GLY A 134 7.05 -2.04 -17.17
CA GLY A 134 6.60 -3.04 -18.12
C GLY A 134 5.06 -3.06 -18.21
N ASP A 135 4.48 -4.23 -18.01
CA ASP A 135 3.02 -4.41 -17.95
C ASP A 135 2.43 -4.15 -16.54
N GLY A 136 3.27 -3.93 -15.54
CA GLY A 136 2.83 -3.64 -14.18
C GLY A 136 2.49 -2.17 -14.00
N MET A 137 1.30 -1.88 -13.44
CA MET A 137 0.83 -0.53 -13.18
C MET A 137 0.29 -0.42 -11.77
N ALA A 138 0.49 0.74 -11.16
CA ALA A 138 -0.11 1.06 -9.87
C ALA A 138 -0.63 2.49 -9.83
N LEU A 139 -1.70 2.68 -9.09
CA LEU A 139 -2.27 3.96 -8.74
C LEU A 139 -2.21 4.11 -7.21
N LEU A 140 -1.65 5.21 -6.75
CA LEU A 140 -1.69 5.66 -5.37
C LEU A 140 -2.67 6.84 -5.29
N VAL A 141 -3.54 6.82 -4.28
CA VAL A 141 -4.47 7.92 -4.00
C VAL A 141 -4.31 8.32 -2.53
N GLY A 142 -4.03 9.60 -2.29
CA GLY A 142 -3.96 10.17 -0.95
C GLY A 142 -5.30 10.76 -0.51
N ASN A 143 -5.50 10.91 0.80
CA ASN A 143 -6.62 11.68 1.33
C ASN A 143 -6.45 13.20 1.18
N GLN A 144 -5.30 13.63 0.65
CA GLN A 144 -4.95 15.01 0.33
C GLN A 144 -3.90 15.03 -0.79
N PRO A 145 -3.57 16.19 -1.39
CA PRO A 145 -2.56 16.26 -2.45
C PRO A 145 -1.20 15.78 -2.00
N PHE A 146 -0.51 15.09 -2.91
CA PHE A 146 0.87 14.68 -2.70
C PHE A 146 1.83 15.86 -2.82
N GLU A 147 2.77 15.94 -1.89
CA GLU A 147 3.98 16.75 -2.03
C GLU A 147 5.07 15.89 -2.70
N THR A 148 5.66 16.40 -3.77
CA THR A 148 6.82 15.77 -4.42
C THR A 148 8.11 16.37 -3.87
N VAL A 149 9.06 15.51 -3.50
CA VAL A 149 10.37 15.96 -3.00
C VAL A 149 11.29 16.23 -4.18
N ASN A 150 11.52 17.52 -4.48
CA ASN A 150 12.28 17.99 -5.63
C ASN A 150 13.71 18.45 -5.31
N THR A 151 14.12 18.36 -4.05
CA THR A 151 15.45 18.78 -3.58
C THR A 151 16.02 17.76 -2.58
N GLY A 152 17.30 17.87 -2.28
CA GLY A 152 17.96 17.03 -1.28
C GLY A 152 18.21 15.59 -1.76
N PRO A 153 18.60 14.71 -0.81
CA PRO A 153 19.05 13.35 -1.13
C PRO A 153 17.94 12.42 -1.66
N THR A 154 16.67 12.71 -1.39
CA THR A 154 15.51 11.91 -1.82
C THR A 154 14.80 12.50 -3.04
N ARG A 155 15.41 13.51 -3.68
CA ARG A 155 14.85 14.16 -4.87
C ARG A 155 14.46 13.14 -5.95
N GLY A 156 13.20 13.21 -6.41
CA GLY A 156 12.68 12.32 -7.45
C GLY A 156 12.44 10.88 -7.01
N CYS A 157 12.59 10.60 -5.70
CA CYS A 157 12.38 9.26 -5.14
C CYS A 157 11.29 9.22 -4.07
N GLU A 158 10.67 10.36 -3.76
CA GLU A 158 9.76 10.47 -2.62
C GLU A 158 8.55 11.32 -2.95
N ILE A 159 7.39 10.84 -2.51
CA ILE A 159 6.16 11.62 -2.40
C ILE A 159 5.65 11.54 -0.96
N ARG A 160 5.01 12.61 -0.46
CA ARG A 160 4.54 12.73 0.92
C ARG A 160 3.06 13.05 0.99
N LEU A 161 2.45 12.59 2.09
CA LEU A 161 1.19 13.15 2.61
C LEU A 161 1.51 13.81 3.95
N ASN A 162 1.22 15.10 4.05
CA ASN A 162 1.48 15.89 5.26
C ASN A 162 0.32 15.80 6.24
N GLY A 163 0.59 15.99 7.53
CA GLY A 163 -0.37 15.98 8.61
C GLY A 163 -0.45 14.68 9.39
N GLN A 164 -1.05 14.78 10.57
CA GLN A 164 -1.07 13.68 11.55
C GLN A 164 -2.00 12.52 11.16
N GLN A 165 -2.98 12.76 10.30
CA GLN A 165 -3.92 11.74 9.81
C GLN A 165 -3.81 11.59 8.31
N THR A 166 -3.04 10.61 7.88
CA THR A 166 -2.84 10.35 6.45
C THR A 166 -3.41 9.00 6.06
N ARG A 167 -3.95 8.92 4.85
CA ARG A 167 -4.49 7.70 4.26
C ARG A 167 -4.00 7.55 2.85
N TRP A 168 -3.55 6.35 2.56
CA TRP A 168 -3.10 5.93 1.25
C TRP A 168 -3.98 4.80 0.74
N LEU A 169 -4.46 4.92 -0.46
CA LEU A 169 -5.05 3.83 -1.20
C LEU A 169 -4.07 3.45 -2.31
N VAL A 170 -3.85 2.16 -2.48
CA VAL A 170 -2.99 1.62 -3.53
C VAL A 170 -3.77 0.59 -4.33
N ARG A 171 -3.76 0.73 -5.66
CA ARG A 171 -4.42 -0.18 -6.60
C ARG A 171 -3.42 -0.60 -7.67
N ILE A 172 -3.22 -1.90 -7.85
CA ILE A 172 -2.41 -2.45 -8.95
C ILE A 172 -3.31 -3.00 -10.06
N ASN A 173 -2.81 -3.05 -11.28
CA ASN A 173 -3.56 -3.67 -12.37
C ASN A 173 -3.64 -5.20 -12.22
N ASP A 174 -4.79 -5.77 -12.59
CA ASP A 174 -4.99 -7.23 -12.68
C ASP A 174 -4.83 -7.72 -14.13
N ARG A 175 -5.04 -6.83 -15.08
CA ARG A 175 -4.98 -7.10 -16.51
C ARG A 175 -3.97 -6.20 -17.19
N VAL A 176 -3.55 -6.55 -18.36
CA VAL A 176 -2.74 -5.65 -19.21
C VAL A 176 -3.63 -4.53 -19.73
N ASP A 177 -3.29 -3.31 -19.34
CA ASP A 177 -3.86 -2.11 -19.91
C ASP A 177 -2.94 -1.59 -21.02
N SER A 178 -3.52 -0.95 -22.04
CA SER A 178 -2.77 -0.49 -23.21
C SER A 178 -1.77 0.64 -22.87
N SER A 179 -2.08 1.44 -21.82
CA SER A 179 -1.25 2.54 -21.36
C SER A 179 -1.55 2.89 -19.91
N LEU A 180 -0.65 3.66 -19.27
CA LEU A 180 -0.87 4.21 -17.94
C LEU A 180 -2.07 5.17 -17.91
N GLU A 181 -2.31 5.89 -19.00
CA GLU A 181 -3.48 6.77 -19.15
C GLU A 181 -4.78 5.95 -19.13
N THR A 182 -4.87 4.87 -19.91
CA THR A 182 -6.04 3.98 -19.93
C THR A 182 -6.29 3.37 -18.56
N PHE A 183 -5.25 2.86 -17.90
CA PHE A 183 -5.33 2.35 -16.53
C PHE A 183 -5.84 3.42 -15.56
N SER A 184 -5.24 4.62 -15.58
CA SER A 184 -5.64 5.73 -14.70
C SER A 184 -7.09 6.16 -14.94
N ALA A 185 -7.54 6.17 -16.19
CA ALA A 185 -8.91 6.52 -16.56
C ALA A 185 -9.93 5.49 -16.02
N CYS A 186 -9.60 4.19 -16.05
CA CYS A 186 -10.47 3.15 -15.47
C CYS A 186 -10.71 3.35 -13.97
N PHE A 187 -9.79 3.99 -13.27
CA PHE A 187 -9.86 4.24 -11.84
C PHE A 187 -10.03 5.73 -11.50
N SER A 188 -10.54 6.56 -12.42
CA SER A 188 -10.71 8.01 -12.22
C SER A 188 -11.51 8.35 -10.95
N ASP A 189 -12.55 7.57 -10.68
CA ASP A 189 -13.46 7.78 -9.55
C ASP A 189 -13.07 7.01 -8.28
N LEU A 190 -11.92 6.32 -8.31
CA LEU A 190 -11.45 5.56 -7.17
C LEU A 190 -11.04 6.51 -6.03
N THR A 191 -11.79 6.47 -4.95
CA THR A 191 -11.60 7.31 -3.76
C THR A 191 -11.85 6.52 -2.48
N MET A 192 -11.42 7.08 -1.35
CA MET A 192 -11.67 6.56 -0.02
C MET A 192 -12.81 7.33 0.64
N MET A 193 -13.93 6.67 0.91
CA MET A 193 -15.04 7.24 1.68
C MET A 193 -14.93 6.74 3.12
N GLN A 194 -14.69 7.65 4.06
CA GLN A 194 -14.67 7.32 5.48
C GLN A 194 -16.08 7.44 6.06
N HIS A 195 -16.49 6.43 6.84
CA HIS A 195 -17.74 6.40 7.59
C HIS A 195 -17.53 6.73 9.08
N ASP A 196 -18.60 7.10 9.77
CA ASP A 196 -18.58 7.46 11.20
C ASP A 196 -18.16 6.30 12.10
N ASP A 197 -18.36 5.05 11.66
CA ASP A 197 -17.92 3.84 12.35
C ASP A 197 -16.40 3.58 12.22
N GLY A 198 -15.68 4.48 11.53
CA GLY A 198 -14.24 4.37 11.27
C GLY A 198 -13.89 3.41 10.15
N SER A 199 -14.86 2.84 9.44
CA SER A 199 -14.62 2.06 8.23
C SER A 199 -14.29 2.97 7.05
N ILE A 200 -13.59 2.40 6.06
CA ILE A 200 -13.30 3.05 4.78
C ILE A 200 -13.93 2.22 3.69
N GLU A 201 -14.71 2.87 2.85
CA GLU A 201 -15.32 2.24 1.67
C GLU A 201 -14.61 2.73 0.41
N VAL A 202 -14.38 1.80 -0.50
CA VAL A 202 -13.79 2.05 -1.82
C VAL A 202 -14.66 1.36 -2.86
N ASN A 203 -15.16 2.12 -3.81
CA ASN A 203 -15.88 1.58 -4.97
C ASN A 203 -14.87 1.31 -6.09
N ASP A 204 -14.39 0.08 -6.16
CA ASP A 204 -13.44 -0.35 -7.19
C ASP A 204 -14.19 -0.86 -8.43
N PRO A 205 -13.86 -0.38 -9.64
CA PRO A 205 -14.61 -0.76 -10.85
C PRO A 205 -14.48 -2.25 -11.21
N GLN A 206 -13.50 -2.96 -10.66
CA GLN A 206 -13.29 -4.39 -10.93
C GLN A 206 -13.68 -5.29 -9.75
N TYR A 207 -13.58 -4.78 -8.50
CA TYR A 207 -13.88 -5.54 -7.30
C TYR A 207 -15.23 -5.17 -6.67
N GLY A 208 -15.93 -4.18 -7.25
CA GLY A 208 -17.13 -3.62 -6.63
C GLY A 208 -16.84 -2.86 -5.34
N THR A 209 -17.80 -2.79 -4.45
CA THR A 209 -17.64 -2.11 -3.17
C THR A 209 -16.80 -2.95 -2.21
N VAL A 210 -15.66 -2.40 -1.79
CA VAL A 210 -14.76 -2.98 -0.79
C VAL A 210 -14.81 -2.12 0.48
N ARG A 211 -15.17 -2.72 1.61
CA ARG A 211 -15.20 -2.06 2.92
C ARG A 211 -14.07 -2.56 3.80
N PHE A 212 -13.23 -1.65 4.22
CA PHE A 212 -12.15 -1.83 5.17
C PHE A 212 -12.68 -1.46 6.56
N LEU A 213 -13.05 -2.46 7.35
CA LEU A 213 -13.77 -2.28 8.61
C LEU A 213 -12.83 -1.78 9.72
N ALA A 214 -13.40 -1.07 10.68
CA ALA A 214 -12.64 -0.50 11.81
C ALA A 214 -11.97 -1.57 12.69
N ASP A 215 -12.48 -2.79 12.71
CA ASP A 215 -11.92 -3.92 13.45
C ASP A 215 -10.79 -4.67 12.70
N GLY A 216 -10.40 -4.20 11.52
CA GLY A 216 -9.32 -4.77 10.72
C GLY A 216 -9.78 -5.79 9.67
N ARG A 217 -11.04 -6.22 9.69
CA ARG A 217 -11.59 -7.09 8.65
C ARG A 217 -11.78 -6.33 7.34
N VAL A 218 -11.85 -7.06 6.24
CA VAL A 218 -12.15 -6.51 4.91
C VAL A 218 -13.32 -7.27 4.33
N SER A 219 -14.36 -6.55 3.92
CA SER A 219 -15.55 -7.10 3.28
C SER A 219 -15.62 -6.66 1.82
N ALA A 220 -15.76 -7.60 0.91
CA ALA A 220 -15.90 -7.35 -0.52
C ALA A 220 -16.75 -8.43 -1.15
N GLU A 221 -17.71 -8.05 -2.01
CA GLU A 221 -18.64 -8.99 -2.64
C GLU A 221 -19.36 -9.84 -1.55
N ASN A 222 -19.25 -11.17 -1.67
CA ASN A 222 -19.79 -12.13 -0.72
C ASN A 222 -18.73 -12.70 0.24
N ARG A 223 -17.60 -12.01 0.42
CA ARG A 223 -16.45 -12.49 1.18
C ARG A 223 -16.04 -11.49 2.25
N THR A 224 -15.79 -12.01 3.44
CA THR A 224 -15.10 -11.26 4.50
C THR A 224 -13.77 -11.91 4.81
N LEU A 225 -12.71 -11.12 4.76
CA LEU A 225 -11.37 -11.50 5.21
C LEU A 225 -11.23 -11.10 6.68
N ASP A 226 -10.92 -12.07 7.53
CA ASP A 226 -10.66 -11.84 8.94
C ASP A 226 -9.22 -12.26 9.27
N PRO A 227 -8.29 -11.29 9.44
CA PRO A 227 -6.90 -11.60 9.75
C PRO A 227 -6.72 -12.39 11.04
N GLN A 228 -7.64 -12.30 11.99
CA GLN A 228 -7.54 -13.04 13.25
C GLN A 228 -7.69 -14.58 13.07
N GLN A 229 -8.30 -14.99 11.97
CA GLN A 229 -8.49 -16.40 11.65
C GLN A 229 -7.32 -17.02 10.86
N TRP A 230 -6.32 -16.23 10.48
CA TRP A 230 -5.20 -16.75 9.70
C TRP A 230 -4.26 -17.60 10.56
N SER A 231 -3.86 -18.76 10.03
CA SER A 231 -2.99 -19.73 10.70
C SER A 231 -1.55 -19.64 10.20
N VAL A 232 -0.63 -20.28 10.90
CA VAL A 232 0.78 -20.36 10.48
C VAL A 232 1.00 -21.22 9.23
N VAL A 233 0.11 -22.17 8.97
CA VAL A 233 0.12 -22.95 7.72
C VAL A 233 -0.33 -22.09 6.55
N GLY A 234 -1.20 -21.09 6.86
CA GLY A 234 -1.75 -20.20 5.86
C GLY A 234 -2.81 -20.84 4.99
N SER A 235 -3.32 -20.03 4.09
CA SER A 235 -4.20 -20.44 3.00
C SER A 235 -3.78 -19.75 1.72
N SER A 236 -3.77 -20.49 0.62
CA SER A 236 -3.52 -19.92 -0.71
C SER A 236 -4.71 -20.18 -1.62
N ARG A 237 -4.96 -19.24 -2.50
CA ARG A 237 -6.03 -19.31 -3.47
C ARG A 237 -5.53 -18.83 -4.83
N GLU A 238 -5.77 -19.63 -5.86
CA GLU A 238 -5.62 -19.20 -7.24
C GLU A 238 -6.92 -18.51 -7.69
N LEU A 239 -6.78 -17.32 -8.26
CA LEU A 239 -7.90 -16.50 -8.70
C LEU A 239 -7.83 -16.36 -10.22
N PRO A 240 -8.94 -16.54 -10.96
CA PRO A 240 -9.00 -16.16 -12.36
C PRO A 240 -8.78 -14.64 -12.49
N LEU A 241 -8.06 -14.22 -13.52
CA LEU A 241 -7.86 -12.81 -13.87
C LEU A 241 -8.94 -12.33 -14.83
#